data_6f586e49693df0c7741d2924ef219df3
#
_entry.id   6f586e49693df0c7741d2924ef219df3
#
_cell.length_a   1.000
_cell.length_b   1.000
_cell.length_c   1.000
_cell.angle_alpha   90.00
_cell.angle_beta   90.00
_cell.angle_gamma   90.00
#
_symmetry.space_group_name_H-M   'P 1'
#
loop_
_entity.id
_entity.type
_entity.pdbx_description
1 polymer ?
#
loop_
_entity_poly.entity_id
_entity_poly.type
_entity_poly.pdbx_seq_one_letter_code
_entity_poly.pdbx_strand_id
1 'polypeptide(L)'
;MKKHSHITGFYVETLMMIVVFLLIILLLTQVFGLAQMQSTKAKRLNGAVVLAQNAAEAVAASETAEDLLALLNENDNAFPMTDTAGVTACYDSELNPDAGGTYRLDVTWLPEKTENGTMVHSMAEVRCDDAEAPVYRLETERFRMEVGT
;
A
#
# COMPACT_ATOMS: atom_id res chain seq x y z
N MET A 1 -39.18 16.73 -58.09
CA MET A 1 -38.78 15.74 -57.07
C MET A 1 -37.30 15.79 -56.62
N LYS A 2 -36.68 16.97 -56.52
CA LYS A 2 -35.26 17.10 -56.09
C LYS A 2 -35.05 17.75 -54.71
N LYS A 3 -36.11 18.12 -53.99
CA LYS A 3 -36.01 18.88 -52.73
C LYS A 3 -35.93 18.01 -51.46
N HIS A 4 -36.30 16.71 -51.57
CA HIS A 4 -36.26 15.79 -50.42
C HIS A 4 -34.89 15.18 -50.14
N SER A 5 -33.95 15.13 -51.11
CA SER A 5 -32.66 14.51 -50.93
C SER A 5 -31.69 15.38 -50.11
N HIS A 6 -31.83 16.71 -50.12
CA HIS A 6 -30.99 17.59 -49.29
C HIS A 6 -31.36 17.56 -47.81
N ILE A 7 -32.63 17.40 -47.50
CA ILE A 7 -33.07 17.32 -46.11
C ILE A 7 -32.62 16.00 -45.46
N THR A 8 -32.72 14.90 -46.22
CA THR A 8 -32.26 13.57 -45.73
C THR A 8 -30.76 13.54 -45.50
N GLY A 9 -29.97 14.18 -46.36
CA GLY A 9 -28.50 14.29 -46.19
C GLY A 9 -28.10 15.01 -44.89
N PHE A 10 -28.78 16.13 -44.60
CA PHE A 10 -28.52 16.90 -43.37
C PHE A 10 -28.82 16.09 -42.08
N TYR A 11 -29.96 15.36 -42.08
CA TYR A 11 -30.28 14.51 -40.91
C TYR A 11 -29.28 13.36 -40.70
N VAL A 12 -28.83 12.73 -41.78
CA VAL A 12 -27.83 11.66 -41.73
C VAL A 12 -26.50 12.21 -41.20
N GLU A 13 -26.07 13.36 -41.68
CA GLU A 13 -24.81 14.01 -41.21
C GLU A 13 -24.89 14.38 -39.73
N THR A 14 -26.01 14.98 -39.29
CA THR A 14 -26.22 15.32 -37.88
C THR A 14 -26.25 14.07 -37.01
N LEU A 15 -26.93 12.99 -37.46
CA LEU A 15 -26.98 11.72 -36.74
C LEU A 15 -25.57 11.11 -36.60
N MET A 16 -24.77 11.14 -37.66
CA MET A 16 -23.38 10.64 -37.65
C MET A 16 -22.53 11.42 -36.67
N MET A 17 -22.62 12.76 -36.63
CA MET A 17 -21.93 13.58 -35.63
C MET A 17 -22.31 13.21 -34.19
N ILE A 18 -23.61 12.98 -33.92
CA ILE A 18 -24.06 12.59 -32.59
C ILE A 18 -23.47 11.23 -32.21
N VAL A 19 -23.48 10.27 -33.12
CA VAL A 19 -22.89 8.92 -32.87
C VAL A 19 -21.40 9.02 -32.56
N VAL A 20 -20.65 9.77 -33.36
CA VAL A 20 -19.22 9.98 -33.11
C VAL A 20 -18.97 10.67 -31.77
N PHE A 21 -19.77 11.68 -31.43
CA PHE A 21 -19.68 12.38 -30.15
C PHE A 21 -19.95 11.43 -28.96
N LEU A 22 -20.95 10.57 -29.04
CA LEU A 22 -21.23 9.56 -28.02
C LEU A 22 -20.11 8.54 -27.86
N LEU A 23 -19.48 8.12 -28.96
CA LEU A 23 -18.31 7.23 -28.92
C LEU A 23 -17.12 7.89 -28.22
N ILE A 24 -16.88 9.17 -28.48
CA ILE A 24 -15.80 9.92 -27.80
C ILE A 24 -16.06 10.01 -26.31
N ILE A 25 -17.29 10.31 -25.88
CA ILE A 25 -17.66 10.37 -24.47
C ILE A 25 -17.43 9.00 -23.79
N LEU A 26 -17.84 7.92 -24.43
CA LEU A 26 -17.63 6.54 -23.93
C LEU A 26 -16.15 6.24 -23.73
N LEU A 27 -15.29 6.57 -24.71
CA LEU A 27 -13.84 6.36 -24.60
C LEU A 27 -13.23 7.20 -23.47
N LEU A 28 -13.61 8.48 -23.35
CA LEU A 28 -13.13 9.35 -22.28
C LEU A 28 -13.51 8.81 -20.90
N THR A 29 -14.75 8.35 -20.73
CA THR A 29 -15.21 7.76 -19.46
C THR A 29 -14.41 6.53 -19.06
N GLN A 30 -14.06 5.67 -20.00
CA GLN A 30 -13.20 4.50 -19.73
C GLN A 30 -11.77 4.90 -19.32
N VAL A 31 -11.18 5.87 -20.01
CA VAL A 31 -9.84 6.38 -19.70
C VAL A 31 -9.80 6.99 -18.29
N PHE A 32 -10.80 7.79 -17.91
CA PHE A 32 -10.89 8.36 -16.57
C PHE A 32 -11.05 7.28 -15.49
N GLY A 33 -11.86 6.25 -15.73
CA GLY A 33 -12.03 5.13 -14.82
C GLY A 33 -10.72 4.38 -14.56
N LEU A 34 -9.96 4.08 -15.63
CA LEU A 34 -8.65 3.42 -15.52
C LEU A 34 -7.63 4.31 -14.80
N ALA A 35 -7.60 5.60 -15.10
CA ALA A 35 -6.70 6.55 -14.45
C ALA A 35 -6.96 6.63 -12.93
N GLN A 36 -8.22 6.63 -12.51
CA GLN A 36 -8.61 6.66 -11.11
C GLN A 36 -8.20 5.38 -10.36
N MET A 37 -8.36 4.20 -10.99
CA MET A 37 -7.89 2.93 -10.43
C MET A 37 -6.37 2.91 -10.26
N GLN A 38 -5.60 3.40 -11.23
CA GLN A 38 -4.15 3.48 -11.14
C GLN A 38 -3.70 4.46 -10.06
N SER A 39 -4.36 5.61 -9.94
CA SER A 39 -4.09 6.60 -8.90
C SER A 39 -4.31 6.00 -7.50
N THR A 40 -5.40 5.26 -7.29
CA THR A 40 -5.68 4.60 -6.01
C THR A 40 -4.62 3.54 -5.68
N LYS A 41 -4.23 2.72 -6.66
CA LYS A 41 -3.15 1.73 -6.48
C LYS A 41 -1.82 2.39 -6.13
N ALA A 42 -1.45 3.46 -6.83
CA ALA A 42 -0.22 4.21 -6.57
C ALA A 42 -0.23 4.84 -5.16
N LYS A 43 -1.37 5.40 -4.73
CA LYS A 43 -1.53 5.94 -3.37
C LYS A 43 -1.36 4.85 -2.31
N ARG A 44 -2.00 3.69 -2.50
CA ARG A 44 -1.87 2.53 -1.58
C ARG A 44 -0.42 2.02 -1.51
N LEU A 45 0.24 1.88 -2.64
CA LEU A 45 1.65 1.46 -2.67
C LEU A 45 2.56 2.47 -1.98
N ASN A 46 2.37 3.76 -2.22
CA ASN A 46 3.17 4.80 -1.58
C ASN A 46 2.98 4.80 -0.06
N GLY A 47 1.74 4.66 0.43
CA GLY A 47 1.47 4.50 1.86
C GLY A 47 2.14 3.26 2.45
N ALA A 48 2.08 2.12 1.75
CA ALA A 48 2.72 0.88 2.17
C ALA A 48 4.26 1.02 2.26
N VAL A 49 4.88 1.71 1.31
CA VAL A 49 6.33 1.99 1.32
C VAL A 49 6.71 2.84 2.53
N VAL A 50 5.95 3.91 2.81
CA VAL A 50 6.21 4.78 3.98
C VAL A 50 6.10 3.99 5.29
N LEU A 51 5.05 3.17 5.45
CA LEU A 51 4.89 2.34 6.65
C LEU A 51 6.04 1.33 6.82
N ALA A 52 6.46 0.68 5.72
CA ALA A 52 7.59 -0.26 5.78
C ALA A 52 8.92 0.44 6.12
N GLN A 53 9.14 1.65 5.62
CA GLN A 53 10.33 2.45 5.97
C GLN A 53 10.31 2.87 7.44
N ASN A 54 9.19 3.35 7.95
CA ASN A 54 9.03 3.68 9.36
C ASN A 54 9.25 2.45 10.25
N ALA A 55 8.76 1.28 9.82
CA ALA A 55 9.01 0.02 10.51
C ALA A 55 10.51 -0.35 10.54
N ALA A 56 11.21 -0.17 9.42
CA ALA A 56 12.66 -0.42 9.37
C ALA A 56 13.45 0.51 10.29
N GLU A 57 13.04 1.78 10.41
CA GLU A 57 13.62 2.73 11.35
C GLU A 57 13.31 2.33 12.80
N ALA A 58 12.08 1.90 13.10
CA ALA A 58 11.71 1.39 14.41
C ALA A 58 12.51 0.14 14.78
N VAL A 59 12.69 -0.82 13.85
CA VAL A 59 13.57 -1.98 14.02
C VAL A 59 15.01 -1.54 14.29
N ALA A 60 15.50 -0.53 13.58
CA ALA A 60 16.85 -0.01 13.79
C ALA A 60 17.03 0.65 15.16
N ALA A 61 15.98 1.23 15.73
CA ALA A 61 16.00 1.87 17.05
C ALA A 61 15.76 0.88 18.21
N SER A 62 15.10 -0.27 17.95
CA SER A 62 14.71 -1.25 18.97
C SER A 62 15.85 -2.15 19.39
N GLU A 63 15.86 -2.58 20.64
CA GLU A 63 16.76 -3.61 21.17
C GLU A 63 16.13 -4.97 21.25
N THR A 64 14.84 -5.00 21.48
CA THR A 64 14.00 -6.20 21.64
C THR A 64 12.72 -6.06 20.81
N ALA A 65 12.00 -7.17 20.67
CA ALA A 65 10.66 -7.15 20.05
C ALA A 65 9.64 -6.36 20.89
N GLU A 66 9.85 -6.28 22.21
CA GLU A 66 9.01 -5.48 23.13
C GLU A 66 9.24 -3.98 22.94
N ASP A 67 10.50 -3.55 22.73
CA ASP A 67 10.81 -2.16 22.37
C ASP A 67 10.20 -1.79 21.03
N LEU A 68 10.26 -2.69 20.04
CA LEU A 68 9.63 -2.49 18.75
C LEU A 68 8.11 -2.32 18.89
N LEU A 69 7.47 -3.15 19.71
CA LEU A 69 6.06 -3.01 20.01
C LEU A 69 5.74 -1.65 20.65
N ALA A 70 6.55 -1.23 21.62
CA ALA A 70 6.36 0.06 22.28
C ALA A 70 6.54 1.26 21.31
N LEU A 71 7.45 1.17 20.35
CA LEU A 71 7.67 2.22 19.34
C LEU A 71 6.55 2.28 18.29
N LEU A 72 5.93 1.16 17.95
CA LEU A 72 4.87 1.10 16.95
C LEU A 72 3.47 1.30 17.54
N ASN A 73 3.33 1.17 18.88
CA ASN A 73 2.04 1.25 19.55
C ASN A 73 1.79 2.68 20.06
N GLU A 74 1.08 3.50 19.29
CA GLU A 74 0.73 4.87 19.69
C GLU A 74 -0.69 4.98 20.26
N ASN A 75 -1.66 4.22 19.72
CA ASN A 75 -3.08 4.29 20.09
C ASN A 75 -3.71 2.88 20.17
N ASP A 76 -3.07 1.95 20.85
CA ASP A 76 -3.50 0.55 20.91
C ASP A 76 -3.67 -0.10 19.51
N ASN A 77 -2.90 0.39 18.54
CA ASN A 77 -2.94 -0.06 17.15
C ASN A 77 -1.95 -1.20 16.86
N ALA A 78 -1.06 -1.54 17.79
CA ALA A 78 -0.04 -2.56 17.61
C ALA A 78 -0.18 -3.70 18.62
N PHE A 79 0.05 -4.93 18.16
CA PHE A 79 -0.08 -6.16 18.93
C PHE A 79 1.11 -7.09 18.66
N PRO A 80 1.53 -7.92 19.64
CA PRO A 80 2.53 -8.95 19.40
C PRO A 80 1.96 -9.99 18.42
N MET A 81 2.79 -10.51 17.51
CA MET A 81 2.42 -11.62 16.63
C MET A 81 2.29 -12.92 17.43
N THR A 82 1.32 -13.73 17.09
CA THR A 82 1.02 -14.98 17.84
C THR A 82 1.96 -16.12 17.46
N ASP A 83 2.34 -16.23 16.19
CA ASP A 83 3.05 -17.39 15.65
C ASP A 83 4.55 -17.15 15.45
N THR A 84 4.99 -15.92 15.47
CA THR A 84 6.38 -15.52 15.18
C THR A 84 6.76 -14.36 16.06
N ALA A 85 8.04 -14.25 16.45
CA ALA A 85 8.53 -13.06 17.13
C ALA A 85 8.38 -11.85 16.21
N GLY A 86 7.58 -10.88 16.63
CA GLY A 86 7.28 -9.71 15.81
C GLY A 86 6.07 -8.93 16.30
N VAL A 87 5.72 -7.91 15.54
CA VAL A 87 4.65 -6.95 15.84
C VAL A 87 3.74 -6.78 14.63
N THR A 88 2.44 -6.79 14.87
CA THR A 88 1.43 -6.34 13.91
C THR A 88 0.94 -4.97 14.32
N ALA A 89 0.94 -3.99 13.42
CA ALA A 89 0.37 -2.67 13.63
C ALA A 89 -0.61 -2.30 12.52
N CYS A 90 -1.69 -1.60 12.88
CA CYS A 90 -2.74 -1.20 11.96
C CYS A 90 -2.79 0.32 11.82
N TYR A 91 -3.11 0.79 10.60
CA TYR A 91 -3.15 2.22 10.25
C TYR A 91 -4.33 2.51 9.33
N ASP A 92 -4.89 3.71 9.44
CA ASP A 92 -5.95 4.17 8.55
C ASP A 92 -5.45 4.52 7.14
N SER A 93 -6.33 5.01 6.27
CA SER A 93 -5.99 5.41 4.89
C SER A 93 -5.09 6.66 4.80
N GLU A 94 -4.93 7.41 5.90
CA GLU A 94 -4.07 8.59 6.03
C GLU A 94 -2.77 8.28 6.80
N LEU A 95 -2.54 6.99 7.13
CA LEU A 95 -1.40 6.47 7.87
C LEU A 95 -1.37 6.86 9.34
N ASN A 96 -2.51 7.23 9.94
CA ASN A 96 -2.61 7.40 11.37
C ASN A 96 -2.82 6.05 12.06
N PRO A 97 -2.27 5.86 13.28
CA PRO A 97 -2.47 4.65 14.07
C PRO A 97 -3.95 4.40 14.38
N ASP A 98 -4.48 3.27 13.91
CA ASP A 98 -5.88 2.87 14.10
C ASP A 98 -6.01 1.34 14.09
N ALA A 99 -6.48 0.75 15.17
CA ALA A 99 -6.66 -0.69 15.33
C ALA A 99 -7.62 -1.33 14.30
N GLY A 100 -8.53 -0.55 13.72
CA GLY A 100 -9.46 -0.95 12.64
C GLY A 100 -9.04 -0.45 11.26
N GLY A 101 -7.79 -0.02 11.10
CA GLY A 101 -7.31 0.66 9.90
C GLY A 101 -7.22 -0.21 8.65
N THR A 102 -7.15 0.45 7.52
CA THR A 102 -7.08 -0.15 6.17
C THR A 102 -5.74 -0.83 5.88
N TYR A 103 -4.65 -0.35 6.50
CA TYR A 103 -3.32 -0.93 6.36
C TYR A 103 -2.99 -1.79 7.57
N ARG A 104 -2.43 -2.96 7.29
CA ARG A 104 -1.85 -3.84 8.28
C ARG A 104 -0.36 -4.02 7.98
N LEU A 105 0.46 -3.63 8.93
CA LEU A 105 1.92 -3.77 8.93
C LEU A 105 2.29 -4.95 9.83
N ASP A 106 2.88 -5.98 9.27
CA ASP A 106 3.43 -7.12 10.00
C ASP A 106 4.96 -7.03 9.96
N VAL A 107 5.61 -6.91 11.11
CA VAL A 107 7.07 -6.83 11.26
C VAL A 107 7.57 -8.06 12.00
N THR A 108 8.33 -8.92 11.35
CA THR A 108 9.00 -10.06 11.98
C THR A 108 10.34 -9.64 12.57
N TRP A 109 10.73 -10.27 13.68
CA TRP A 109 11.97 -10.02 14.40
C TRP A 109 12.68 -11.34 14.66
N LEU A 110 13.75 -11.63 13.91
CA LEU A 110 14.48 -12.90 13.97
C LEU A 110 15.95 -12.63 14.34
N PRO A 111 16.31 -12.72 15.63
CA PRO A 111 17.70 -12.58 16.06
C PRO A 111 18.48 -13.87 15.80
N GLU A 112 19.65 -13.76 15.16
CA GLU A 112 20.60 -14.82 14.93
C GLU A 112 21.92 -14.50 15.66
N LYS A 113 22.37 -15.38 16.57
CA LYS A 113 23.65 -15.19 17.27
C LYS A 113 24.82 -15.57 16.35
N THR A 114 25.78 -14.68 16.24
CA THR A 114 27.05 -14.87 15.54
C THR A 114 28.23 -14.85 16.52
N GLU A 115 29.43 -15.23 16.08
CA GLU A 115 30.62 -15.26 16.94
C GLU A 115 30.99 -13.90 17.56
N ASN A 116 30.61 -12.79 16.90
CA ASN A 116 31.00 -11.43 17.30
C ASN A 116 29.83 -10.52 17.66
N GLY A 117 28.61 -11.08 17.78
CA GLY A 117 27.43 -10.29 18.07
C GLY A 117 26.13 -10.97 17.66
N THR A 118 25.08 -10.18 17.51
CA THR A 118 23.78 -10.65 17.09
C THR A 118 23.39 -10.00 15.75
N MET A 119 23.04 -10.81 14.76
CA MET A 119 22.41 -10.37 13.53
C MET A 119 20.90 -10.41 13.73
N VAL A 120 20.20 -9.32 13.44
CA VAL A 120 18.74 -9.28 13.47
C VAL A 120 18.24 -9.20 12.03
N HIS A 121 17.56 -10.24 11.60
CA HIS A 121 16.82 -10.26 10.35
C HIS A 121 15.41 -9.82 10.63
N SER A 122 14.94 -8.82 9.91
CA SER A 122 13.57 -8.35 10.02
C SER A 122 12.93 -8.19 8.66
N MET A 123 11.64 -8.45 8.61
CA MET A 123 10.84 -8.31 7.41
C MET A 123 9.57 -7.54 7.76
N ALA A 124 9.35 -6.42 7.08
CA ALA A 124 8.15 -5.63 7.18
C ALA A 124 7.26 -5.92 5.96
N GLU A 125 6.09 -6.47 6.20
CA GLU A 125 5.07 -6.71 5.18
C GLU A 125 3.89 -5.77 5.41
N VAL A 126 3.48 -5.05 4.37
CA VAL A 126 2.30 -4.18 4.42
C VAL A 126 1.21 -4.74 3.53
N ARG A 127 0.04 -4.95 4.11
CA ARG A 127 -1.18 -5.39 3.44
C ARG A 127 -2.22 -4.28 3.50
N CYS A 128 -3.10 -4.22 2.50
CA CYS A 128 -4.24 -3.31 2.49
C CYS A 128 -5.52 -4.14 2.55
N ASP A 129 -6.44 -3.71 3.41
CA ASP A 129 -7.69 -4.42 3.66
C ASP A 129 -7.41 -5.91 4.03
N ASP A 130 -8.31 -6.82 3.75
CA ASP A 130 -8.15 -8.26 3.99
C ASP A 130 -7.43 -8.99 2.84
N ALA A 131 -6.57 -8.30 2.09
CA ALA A 131 -5.83 -8.91 0.99
C ALA A 131 -4.83 -9.95 1.50
N GLU A 132 -4.85 -11.16 0.93
CA GLU A 132 -3.92 -12.23 1.28
C GLU A 132 -2.47 -11.91 0.91
N ALA A 133 -2.26 -11.19 -0.21
CA ALA A 133 -0.94 -10.83 -0.69
C ALA A 133 -0.50 -9.46 -0.16
N PRO A 134 0.76 -9.30 0.29
CA PRO A 134 1.28 -8.01 0.70
C PRO A 134 1.37 -7.05 -0.50
N VAL A 135 1.02 -5.78 -0.27
CA VAL A 135 1.19 -4.69 -1.26
C VAL A 135 2.66 -4.31 -1.37
N TYR A 136 3.39 -4.39 -0.27
CA TYR A 136 4.82 -4.10 -0.21
C TYR A 136 5.50 -4.96 0.85
N ARG A 137 6.77 -5.33 0.59
CA ARG A 137 7.65 -6.07 1.51
C ARG A 137 9.01 -5.42 1.53
N LEU A 138 9.56 -5.24 2.72
CA LEU A 138 10.90 -4.72 2.95
C LEU A 138 11.65 -5.66 3.90
N GLU A 139 12.77 -6.18 3.46
CA GLU A 139 13.68 -6.98 4.28
C GLU A 139 14.84 -6.10 4.73
N THR A 140 15.20 -6.19 6.01
CA THR A 140 16.32 -5.47 6.59
C THR A 140 17.15 -6.37 7.48
N GLU A 141 18.45 -6.15 7.49
CA GLU A 141 19.40 -6.86 8.32
C GLU A 141 20.20 -5.85 9.16
N ARG A 142 20.32 -6.14 10.44
CA ARG A 142 21.09 -5.30 11.35
C ARG A 142 22.06 -6.13 12.17
N PHE A 143 23.33 -5.77 12.11
CA PHE A 143 24.36 -6.35 12.96
C PHE A 143 24.55 -5.52 14.22
N ARG A 144 24.55 -6.16 15.38
CA ARG A 144 24.84 -5.58 16.67
C ARG A 144 26.07 -6.27 17.28
N MET A 145 27.13 -5.52 17.54
CA MET A 145 28.27 -6.03 18.30
C MET A 145 27.88 -6.22 19.77
N GLU A 146 28.17 -7.37 20.34
CA GLU A 146 28.20 -7.50 21.80
C GLU A 146 29.49 -6.83 22.27
N VAL A 147 29.35 -5.69 22.96
CA VAL A 147 30.50 -5.07 23.67
C VAL A 147 30.76 -5.95 24.87
N GLY A 148 31.83 -6.78 24.78
CA GLY A 148 32.29 -7.60 25.90
C GLY A 148 32.63 -6.72 27.10
N THR A 149 31.94 -6.95 28.19
CA THR A 149 32.28 -6.41 29.54
C THR A 149 33.45 -7.14 30.10
#